data_1555ee2a5293f95d14d61fb2b0682a0e
#
_entry.id   1555ee2a5293f95d14d61fb2b0682a0e
#
_cell.length_a   1.000
_cell.length_b   1.000
_cell.length_c   1.000
_cell.angle_alpha   90.00
_cell.angle_beta   90.00
_cell.angle_gamma   90.00
#
_symmetry.space_group_name_H-M   'P 1'
#
loop_
_entity.id
_entity.type
_entity.pdbx_description
1 polymer ?
#
loop_
_entity_poly.entity_id
_entity_poly.type
_entity_poly.pdbx_seq_one_letter_code
_entity_poly.pdbx_strand_id
1 'polypeptide(L)'
;YGNQKEKALEYYLKVYEKFPLYSTTLKAKIAVGYHLSTQFDNALKFYELASKDLIPGMPRKQIKYLMAQCSTGKALIKKRINIRVENMGSAINTFADEYGPCFTLDENTLFFTSNRPTALGDTNRNTGKKYDDVYIAQQKYGKWTPAQNIDAPVNTNRYESALCVTADGQELYFYRNDGQGDIFTSKLKGTTWQPPKPLSKNINSAYLETSVFISADGQYLFLTSDKKGGYGGRDIYYCKKQPNGTWSNPINCGPKINTQYDEDCPFLHPDGETFYFSSNSTKSMGGYDVFVCKWSEKNVSEVYNMGYPLNTPDEDINFVISADGKRGYYASGRTGGLGGKDIYVIYFVDTKSPQFASIPITPKKLLVMTGTVKDALTKKPLGAEISVLSYQKNSVVAQSQANEASGSFQFALPNGDMYAIDAYFPGYELYSENIEIDEKADFGKKQVEILLKPVQAGSTMVLKNLQFAGKQYLLNDIAKNELKKFYEVVKGKPDLKITIKGHTDNTLQGEEALMLSQQRAEEVKNYLVSLGIEKERIIAIGLGEKQPLNPENTDLARKQNRRIEIELGQ
;
A
#
# COMPACT_ATOMS: atom_id res chain seq x y z
N TYR A 1 -0.32 29.00 17.09
CA TYR A 1 -1.13 29.68 16.10
C TYR A 1 -2.51 29.02 15.89
N GLY A 2 -2.61 27.66 15.89
CA GLY A 2 -3.86 26.93 15.65
C GLY A 2 -4.60 27.43 14.40
N ASN A 3 -5.92 27.27 14.35
CA ASN A 3 -6.76 27.72 13.22
C ASN A 3 -6.95 29.26 13.13
N GLN A 4 -6.28 30.06 14.00
CA GLN A 4 -6.39 31.51 14.03
C GLN A 4 -5.06 32.22 13.69
N LYS A 5 -4.31 31.67 12.75
CA LYS A 5 -2.95 32.12 12.35
C LYS A 5 -2.95 33.61 11.95
N GLU A 6 -3.91 34.01 11.14
CA GLU A 6 -4.05 35.39 10.65
C GLU A 6 -4.33 36.36 11.79
N LYS A 7 -5.23 36.02 12.72
CA LYS A 7 -5.51 36.84 13.91
C LYS A 7 -4.28 36.94 14.81
N ALA A 8 -3.56 35.85 15.02
CA ALA A 8 -2.33 35.85 15.81
C ALA A 8 -1.30 36.81 15.20
N LEU A 9 -1.09 36.74 13.88
CA LEU A 9 -0.20 37.68 13.18
C LEU A 9 -0.64 39.12 13.32
N GLU A 10 -1.94 39.41 13.15
CA GLU A 10 -2.51 40.78 13.35
C GLU A 10 -2.21 41.33 14.74
N TYR A 11 -2.41 40.54 15.80
CA TYR A 11 -2.10 40.96 17.16
C TYR A 11 -0.60 41.19 17.37
N TYR A 12 0.27 40.32 16.84
CA TYR A 12 1.72 40.53 16.95
C TYR A 12 2.16 41.82 16.22
N LEU A 13 1.58 42.12 15.07
CA LEU A 13 1.88 43.35 14.34
C LEU A 13 1.43 44.60 15.12
N LYS A 14 0.24 44.61 15.72
CA LYS A 14 -0.23 45.70 16.57
C LYS A 14 0.70 45.93 17.77
N VAL A 15 1.20 44.88 18.39
CA VAL A 15 2.16 44.98 19.49
C VAL A 15 3.51 45.54 18.97
N TYR A 16 3.98 45.05 17.83
CA TYR A 16 5.25 45.49 17.25
C TYR A 16 5.21 47.00 16.84
N GLU A 17 4.10 47.45 16.30
CA GLU A 17 3.91 48.84 15.92
C GLU A 17 4.00 49.78 17.13
N LYS A 18 3.37 49.42 18.25
CA LYS A 18 3.35 50.22 19.47
C LYS A 18 4.61 50.07 20.32
N PHE A 19 5.16 48.86 20.36
CA PHE A 19 6.25 48.48 21.24
C PHE A 19 7.28 47.58 20.49
N PRO A 20 8.07 48.13 19.54
CA PRO A 20 8.96 47.33 18.69
C PRO A 20 10.08 46.60 19.44
N LEU A 21 10.39 47.01 20.67
CA LEU A 21 11.38 46.40 21.56
C LEU A 21 10.76 45.57 22.70
N TYR A 22 9.44 45.30 22.65
CA TYR A 22 8.72 44.57 23.70
C TYR A 22 9.35 43.20 24.03
N SER A 23 9.77 42.47 23.02
CA SER A 23 10.40 41.17 23.21
C SER A 23 11.26 40.80 22.00
N THR A 24 12.43 40.21 22.25
CA THR A 24 13.31 39.65 21.18
C THR A 24 12.61 38.56 20.38
N THR A 25 11.66 37.81 20.98
CA THR A 25 10.89 36.75 20.30
C THR A 25 9.78 37.31 19.39
N LEU A 26 9.37 38.59 19.54
CA LEU A 26 8.23 39.12 18.80
C LEU A 26 8.48 39.16 17.29
N LYS A 27 9.68 39.59 16.86
CA LYS A 27 10.06 39.60 15.43
C LYS A 27 10.03 38.18 14.82
N ALA A 28 10.48 37.18 15.58
CA ALA A 28 10.44 35.78 15.14
C ALA A 28 9.00 35.25 15.04
N LYS A 29 8.12 35.60 16.00
CA LYS A 29 6.69 35.24 15.95
C LYS A 29 5.98 35.86 14.76
N ILE A 30 6.29 37.12 14.43
CA ILE A 30 5.78 37.80 13.23
C ILE A 30 6.28 37.12 11.97
N ALA A 31 7.58 36.77 11.90
CA ALA A 31 8.16 36.08 10.78
C ALA A 31 7.46 34.72 10.53
N VAL A 32 7.23 33.93 11.59
CA VAL A 32 6.49 32.66 11.51
C VAL A 32 5.04 32.90 11.08
N GLY A 33 4.37 33.93 11.59
CA GLY A 33 3.00 34.30 11.18
C GLY A 33 2.91 34.62 9.69
N TYR A 34 3.81 35.43 9.17
CA TYR A 34 3.90 35.71 7.72
C TYR A 34 4.22 34.45 6.90
N HIS A 35 5.15 33.60 7.40
CA HIS A 35 5.51 32.34 6.75
C HIS A 35 4.28 31.44 6.61
N LEU A 36 3.55 31.18 7.70
CA LEU A 36 2.33 30.38 7.71
C LEU A 36 1.20 30.96 6.86
N SER A 37 1.21 32.27 6.63
CA SER A 37 0.25 32.99 5.76
C SER A 37 0.74 33.11 4.31
N THR A 38 1.76 32.36 3.90
CA THR A 38 2.37 32.38 2.54
C THR A 38 2.95 33.73 2.10
N GLN A 39 3.09 34.69 3.03
CA GLN A 39 3.68 36.00 2.77
C GLN A 39 5.21 35.95 2.93
N PHE A 40 5.87 35.17 2.08
CA PHE A 40 7.28 34.82 2.23
C PHE A 40 8.24 36.01 2.20
N ASP A 41 7.95 37.06 1.42
CA ASP A 41 8.81 38.25 1.40
C ASP A 41 8.80 38.99 2.74
N ASN A 42 7.64 39.12 3.35
CA ASN A 42 7.49 39.69 4.69
C ASN A 42 8.13 38.79 5.76
N ALA A 43 7.93 37.44 5.63
CA ALA A 43 8.56 36.48 6.53
C ALA A 43 10.08 36.59 6.50
N LEU A 44 10.70 36.60 5.31
CA LEU A 44 12.14 36.74 5.14
C LEU A 44 12.67 38.02 5.77
N LYS A 45 12.00 39.17 5.55
CA LYS A 45 12.35 40.46 6.17
C LYS A 45 12.38 40.37 7.71
N PHE A 46 11.35 39.77 8.30
CA PHE A 46 11.26 39.64 9.75
C PHE A 46 12.19 38.58 10.33
N TYR A 47 12.47 37.48 9.61
CA TYR A 47 13.51 36.51 9.98
C TYR A 47 14.90 37.17 9.96
N GLU A 48 15.20 38.01 8.97
CA GLU A 48 16.45 38.75 8.92
C GLU A 48 16.60 39.69 10.11
N LEU A 49 15.55 40.43 10.48
CA LEU A 49 15.51 41.27 11.69
C LEU A 49 15.71 40.43 12.95
N ALA A 50 15.03 39.27 13.04
CA ALA A 50 15.13 38.36 14.17
C ALA A 50 16.52 37.73 14.31
N SER A 51 17.22 37.49 13.20
CA SER A 51 18.55 36.88 13.20
C SER A 51 19.64 37.72 13.88
N LYS A 52 19.38 39.02 14.05
CA LYS A 52 20.28 39.96 14.73
C LYS A 52 20.19 39.86 16.25
N ASP A 53 19.08 39.30 16.76
CA ASP A 53 18.81 39.17 18.19
C ASP A 53 19.18 37.75 18.68
N LEU A 54 19.44 37.60 19.99
CA LEU A 54 19.50 36.29 20.65
C LEU A 54 18.09 35.90 21.08
N ILE A 55 17.49 34.91 20.40
CA ILE A 55 16.11 34.49 20.64
C ILE A 55 16.11 33.18 21.43
N PRO A 56 15.54 33.15 22.67
CA PRO A 56 15.37 31.93 23.41
C PRO A 56 14.58 30.89 22.62
N GLY A 57 15.09 29.67 22.50
CA GLY A 57 14.43 28.57 21.77
C GLY A 57 14.49 28.64 20.24
N MET A 58 15.12 29.69 19.66
CA MET A 58 15.27 29.82 18.20
C MET A 58 16.70 30.26 17.83
N PRO A 59 17.66 29.33 17.78
CA PRO A 59 19.04 29.64 17.42
C PRO A 59 19.14 30.13 15.97
N ARG A 60 20.21 30.88 15.65
CA ARG A 60 20.43 31.41 14.28
C ARG A 60 20.40 30.34 13.19
N LYS A 61 20.83 29.11 13.49
CA LYS A 61 20.74 27.98 12.56
C LYS A 61 19.26 27.68 12.18
N GLN A 62 18.36 27.74 13.16
CA GLN A 62 16.93 27.54 12.96
C GLN A 62 16.32 28.67 12.10
N ILE A 63 16.70 29.92 12.34
CA ILE A 63 16.23 31.05 11.52
C ILE A 63 16.69 30.88 10.07
N LYS A 64 17.95 30.52 9.82
CA LYS A 64 18.47 30.26 8.47
C LYS A 64 17.72 29.13 7.77
N TYR A 65 17.39 28.07 8.50
CA TYR A 65 16.58 26.96 8.01
C TYR A 65 15.17 27.44 7.57
N LEU A 66 14.47 28.21 8.41
CA LEU A 66 13.14 28.76 8.08
C LEU A 66 13.19 29.74 6.91
N MET A 67 14.26 30.53 6.78
CA MET A 67 14.48 31.39 5.61
C MET A 67 14.68 30.59 4.32
N ALA A 68 15.37 29.46 4.37
CA ALA A 68 15.52 28.56 3.22
C ALA A 68 14.15 27.99 2.80
N GLN A 69 13.33 27.55 3.75
CA GLN A 69 11.95 27.09 3.49
C GLN A 69 11.09 28.19 2.87
N CYS A 70 11.16 29.45 3.37
CA CYS A 70 10.48 30.59 2.75
C CYS A 70 10.90 30.79 1.28
N SER A 71 12.19 30.63 0.99
CA SER A 71 12.71 30.76 -0.37
C SER A 71 12.18 29.65 -1.29
N THR A 72 12.10 28.43 -0.78
CA THR A 72 11.46 27.27 -1.46
C THR A 72 9.97 27.56 -1.69
N GLY A 73 9.23 27.96 -0.65
CA GLY A 73 7.81 28.25 -0.75
C GLY A 73 7.49 29.35 -1.76
N LYS A 74 8.30 30.42 -1.80
CA LYS A 74 8.18 31.47 -2.80
C LYS A 74 8.35 30.95 -4.24
N ALA A 75 9.25 29.99 -4.47
CA ALA A 75 9.45 29.37 -5.78
C ALA A 75 8.26 28.46 -6.14
N LEU A 76 7.76 27.66 -5.20
CA LEU A 76 6.64 26.72 -5.41
C LEU A 76 5.32 27.46 -5.71
N ILE A 77 5.03 28.56 -5.03
CA ILE A 77 3.80 29.36 -5.31
C ILE A 77 3.81 29.93 -6.72
N LYS A 78 4.98 30.33 -7.24
CA LYS A 78 5.09 30.85 -8.61
C LYS A 78 4.79 29.79 -9.68
N LYS A 79 5.02 28.50 -9.35
CA LYS A 79 4.80 27.34 -10.22
C LYS A 79 3.79 26.37 -9.61
N ARG A 80 2.59 26.87 -9.28
CA ARG A 80 1.55 26.06 -8.69
C ARG A 80 1.11 24.92 -9.60
N ILE A 81 0.79 23.76 -9.02
CA ILE A 81 0.21 22.63 -9.75
C ILE A 81 -1.32 22.81 -9.90
N ASN A 82 -1.89 22.16 -10.90
CA ASN A 82 -3.34 22.21 -11.15
C ASN A 82 -4.05 21.09 -10.41
N ILE A 83 -4.52 21.41 -9.21
CA ILE A 83 -5.28 20.48 -8.36
C ILE A 83 -6.44 21.21 -7.71
N ARG A 84 -7.48 20.45 -7.35
CA ARG A 84 -8.57 20.89 -6.46
C ARG A 84 -8.42 20.17 -5.14
N VAL A 85 -8.38 20.92 -4.04
CA VAL A 85 -8.27 20.39 -2.67
C VAL A 85 -9.59 20.66 -1.96
N GLU A 86 -10.18 19.62 -1.39
CA GLU A 86 -11.45 19.67 -0.69
C GLU A 86 -11.33 19.00 0.69
N ASN A 87 -11.93 19.62 1.71
CA ASN A 87 -12.09 19.01 3.01
C ASN A 87 -13.06 17.83 2.90
N MET A 88 -12.76 16.68 3.51
CA MET A 88 -13.65 15.51 3.44
C MET A 88 -14.97 15.68 4.19
N GLY A 89 -15.16 16.82 4.85
CA GLY A 89 -16.42 17.20 5.49
C GLY A 89 -16.69 16.50 6.81
N SER A 90 -17.84 16.84 7.41
CA SER A 90 -18.19 16.44 8.78
C SER A 90 -18.50 14.95 8.97
N ALA A 91 -18.61 14.16 7.90
CA ALA A 91 -18.67 12.70 8.02
C ALA A 91 -17.34 12.11 8.52
N ILE A 92 -16.23 12.74 8.14
CA ILE A 92 -14.86 12.31 8.47
C ILE A 92 -14.23 13.26 9.49
N ASN A 93 -14.19 14.57 9.22
CA ASN A 93 -13.51 15.58 10.02
C ASN A 93 -14.43 16.16 11.09
N THR A 94 -13.83 16.58 12.22
CA THR A 94 -14.51 17.22 13.35
C THR A 94 -13.72 18.46 13.81
N PHE A 95 -14.03 18.98 14.98
CA PHE A 95 -13.20 20.01 15.62
C PHE A 95 -11.93 19.46 16.29
N ALA A 96 -11.77 18.14 16.31
CA ALA A 96 -10.56 17.44 16.80
C ALA A 96 -9.46 17.40 15.72
N ASP A 97 -8.45 16.57 15.92
CA ASP A 97 -7.45 16.28 14.89
C ASP A 97 -7.84 14.97 14.19
N GLU A 98 -7.86 14.97 12.86
CA GLU A 98 -8.03 13.80 12.02
C GLU A 98 -6.80 13.65 11.11
N TYR A 99 -6.16 12.45 11.13
CA TYR A 99 -4.95 12.21 10.36
C TYR A 99 -4.72 10.70 10.09
N GLY A 100 -3.65 10.36 9.35
CA GLY A 100 -3.31 8.98 9.02
C GLY A 100 -4.36 8.27 8.17
N PRO A 101 -4.87 8.87 7.04
CA PRO A 101 -5.82 8.19 6.19
C PRO A 101 -5.21 6.95 5.53
N CYS A 102 -5.85 5.80 5.71
CA CYS A 102 -5.50 4.52 5.12
C CYS A 102 -6.71 3.96 4.37
N PHE A 103 -6.55 3.63 3.10
CA PHE A 103 -7.65 3.16 2.26
C PHE A 103 -7.44 1.72 1.80
N THR A 104 -8.54 0.99 1.66
CA THR A 104 -8.56 -0.21 0.83
C THR A 104 -8.29 0.16 -0.63
N LEU A 105 -7.76 -0.78 -1.41
CA LEU A 105 -7.35 -0.54 -2.80
C LEU A 105 -8.49 -0.01 -3.69
N ASP A 106 -9.73 -0.42 -3.41
CA ASP A 106 -10.94 0.03 -4.11
C ASP A 106 -11.49 1.39 -3.62
N GLU A 107 -10.87 1.97 -2.57
CA GLU A 107 -11.25 3.21 -1.88
C GLU A 107 -12.63 3.15 -1.19
N ASN A 108 -13.19 1.98 -0.94
CA ASN A 108 -14.50 1.85 -0.31
C ASN A 108 -14.47 1.91 1.22
N THR A 109 -13.30 1.70 1.82
CA THR A 109 -13.12 1.76 3.27
C THR A 109 -11.94 2.65 3.61
N LEU A 110 -12.16 3.59 4.53
CA LEU A 110 -11.18 4.50 5.09
C LEU A 110 -10.99 4.16 6.57
N PHE A 111 -9.73 3.95 6.97
CA PHE A 111 -9.29 3.97 8.36
C PHE A 111 -8.49 5.25 8.60
N PHE A 112 -8.61 5.82 9.78
CA PHE A 112 -7.87 7.03 10.14
C PHE A 112 -7.82 7.21 11.66
N THR A 113 -7.03 8.13 12.11
CA THR A 113 -6.84 8.47 13.53
C THR A 113 -7.63 9.72 13.89
N SER A 114 -8.25 9.74 15.06
CA SER A 114 -8.86 10.95 15.63
C SER A 114 -8.88 10.96 17.15
N ASN A 115 -8.69 12.13 17.74
CA ASN A 115 -8.85 12.38 19.18
C ASN A 115 -10.18 13.08 19.52
N ARG A 116 -11.22 12.81 18.72
CA ARG A 116 -12.56 13.36 18.95
C ARG A 116 -13.16 12.88 20.28
N PRO A 117 -14.18 13.56 20.82
CA PRO A 117 -14.75 13.24 22.15
C PRO A 117 -15.26 11.82 22.33
N THR A 118 -15.58 11.13 21.23
CA THR A 118 -16.03 9.72 21.24
C THR A 118 -14.88 8.71 21.32
N ALA A 119 -13.63 9.15 21.36
CA ALA A 119 -12.48 8.27 21.58
C ALA A 119 -12.58 7.59 22.95
N LEU A 120 -12.21 6.30 23.00
CA LEU A 120 -12.28 5.47 24.21
C LEU A 120 -11.19 5.86 25.22
N GLY A 121 -10.07 6.38 24.71
CA GLY A 121 -8.90 6.72 25.49
C GLY A 121 -9.15 7.79 26.57
N ASP A 122 -8.25 7.83 27.53
CA ASP A 122 -8.21 8.86 28.56
C ASP A 122 -7.90 10.23 27.96
N THR A 123 -8.08 11.26 28.78
CA THR A 123 -7.74 12.63 28.39
C THR A 123 -6.28 12.93 28.75
N ASN A 124 -5.50 13.37 27.79
CA ASN A 124 -4.13 13.82 28.02
C ASN A 124 -4.13 15.04 28.96
N ARG A 125 -3.54 14.91 30.13
CA ARG A 125 -3.54 15.94 31.20
C ARG A 125 -2.86 17.25 30.78
N ASN A 126 -1.92 17.18 29.85
CA ASN A 126 -1.16 18.36 29.41
C ASN A 126 -1.89 19.15 28.32
N THR A 127 -2.66 18.50 27.47
CA THR A 127 -3.33 19.11 26.30
C THR A 127 -4.84 19.25 26.49
N GLY A 128 -5.44 18.51 27.43
CA GLY A 128 -6.89 18.44 27.59
C GLY A 128 -7.62 17.71 26.46
N LYS A 129 -6.90 17.16 25.48
CA LYS A 129 -7.46 16.37 24.38
C LYS A 129 -7.57 14.90 24.77
N LYS A 130 -8.55 14.20 24.19
CA LYS A 130 -8.63 12.74 24.26
C LYS A 130 -7.37 12.11 23.65
N TYR A 131 -7.05 10.88 24.04
CA TYR A 131 -6.07 10.07 23.32
C TYR A 131 -6.63 9.71 21.95
N ASP A 132 -5.72 9.43 21.04
CA ASP A 132 -6.08 9.06 19.67
C ASP A 132 -6.63 7.65 19.62
N ASP A 133 -7.68 7.47 18.83
CA ASP A 133 -8.27 6.19 18.47
C ASP A 133 -8.31 6.01 16.96
N VAL A 134 -8.37 4.76 16.52
CA VAL A 134 -8.62 4.40 15.13
C VAL A 134 -10.11 4.45 14.83
N TYR A 135 -10.46 5.12 13.74
CA TYR A 135 -11.82 5.22 13.21
C TYR A 135 -11.93 4.58 11.84
N ILE A 136 -13.14 4.14 11.50
CA ILE A 136 -13.48 3.55 10.20
C ILE A 136 -14.68 4.28 9.58
N ALA A 137 -14.63 4.52 8.28
CA ALA A 137 -15.75 4.98 7.48
C ALA A 137 -15.84 4.19 6.18
N GLN A 138 -17.05 4.01 5.65
CA GLN A 138 -17.29 3.29 4.40
C GLN A 138 -17.92 4.22 3.37
N GLN A 139 -17.59 4.02 2.10
CA GLN A 139 -18.26 4.70 1.01
C GLN A 139 -19.52 3.93 0.61
N LYS A 140 -20.67 4.60 0.66
CA LYS A 140 -21.96 4.06 0.21
C LYS A 140 -22.61 5.04 -0.76
N TYR A 141 -22.93 4.56 -1.96
CA TYR A 141 -23.54 5.40 -3.01
C TYR A 141 -22.75 6.70 -3.31
N GLY A 142 -21.42 6.60 -3.31
CA GLY A 142 -20.51 7.74 -3.57
C GLY A 142 -20.39 8.74 -2.41
N LYS A 143 -20.91 8.44 -1.23
CA LYS A 143 -20.80 9.28 -0.02
C LYS A 143 -20.18 8.50 1.13
N TRP A 144 -19.37 9.19 1.93
CA TRP A 144 -18.83 8.63 3.16
C TRP A 144 -19.90 8.51 4.24
N THR A 145 -19.97 7.35 4.90
CA THR A 145 -20.75 7.21 6.14
C THR A 145 -20.09 8.00 7.25
N PRO A 146 -20.86 8.45 8.27
CA PRO A 146 -20.25 8.97 9.49
C PRO A 146 -19.21 7.98 10.05
N ALA A 147 -18.05 8.53 10.43
CA ALA A 147 -16.98 7.72 10.97
C ALA A 147 -17.37 7.07 12.30
N GLN A 148 -17.00 5.83 12.48
CA GLN A 148 -17.26 5.02 13.68
C GLN A 148 -15.93 4.64 14.33
N ASN A 149 -15.90 4.61 15.68
CA ASN A 149 -14.79 4.03 16.41
C ASN A 149 -14.69 2.54 16.07
N ILE A 150 -13.49 2.03 15.84
CA ILE A 150 -13.30 0.60 15.49
C ILE A 150 -13.48 -0.31 16.71
N ASP A 151 -13.50 0.27 17.92
CA ASP A 151 -13.66 -0.39 19.20
C ASP A 151 -12.58 -1.44 19.52
N ALA A 152 -12.81 -2.18 20.62
CA ALA A 152 -11.94 -3.26 21.03
C ALA A 152 -12.00 -4.44 20.03
N PRO A 153 -10.90 -5.17 19.83
CA PRO A 153 -9.64 -5.13 20.58
C PRO A 153 -8.58 -4.17 20.01
N VAL A 154 -8.89 -3.41 18.96
CA VAL A 154 -7.95 -2.47 18.33
C VAL A 154 -7.78 -1.25 19.22
N ASN A 155 -8.85 -0.52 19.49
CA ASN A 155 -8.83 0.63 20.40
C ASN A 155 -8.97 0.17 21.86
N THR A 156 -8.28 0.89 22.74
CA THR A 156 -8.27 0.66 24.19
C THR A 156 -8.42 2.00 24.94
N ASN A 157 -8.07 2.03 26.21
CA ASN A 157 -7.96 3.28 26.98
C ASN A 157 -6.60 3.99 26.79
N ARG A 158 -5.81 3.58 25.81
CA ARG A 158 -4.47 4.12 25.50
C ARG A 158 -4.50 4.92 24.20
N TYR A 159 -3.35 5.13 23.64
CA TYR A 159 -3.09 5.85 22.41
C TYR A 159 -3.01 4.84 21.26
N GLU A 160 -3.94 4.86 20.33
CA GLU A 160 -3.89 4.06 19.11
C GLU A 160 -3.98 4.97 17.88
N SER A 161 -3.07 4.77 16.92
CA SER A 161 -3.01 5.56 15.70
C SER A 161 -2.90 4.68 14.47
N ALA A 162 -3.83 4.84 13.52
CA ALA A 162 -3.79 4.12 12.24
C ALA A 162 -2.54 4.50 11.45
N LEU A 163 -1.84 3.51 10.92
CA LEU A 163 -0.65 3.70 10.10
C LEU A 163 -0.85 3.19 8.68
N CYS A 164 -1.40 1.98 8.53
CA CYS A 164 -1.61 1.36 7.24
C CYS A 164 -2.66 0.24 7.33
N VAL A 165 -3.35 -0.01 6.24
CA VAL A 165 -4.17 -1.21 6.03
C VAL A 165 -3.68 -1.92 4.77
N THR A 166 -3.72 -3.27 4.77
CA THR A 166 -3.42 -4.03 3.55
C THR A 166 -4.38 -3.69 2.43
N ALA A 167 -3.95 -3.89 1.18
CA ALA A 167 -4.72 -3.56 -0.01
C ALA A 167 -6.16 -4.11 0.02
N ASP A 168 -6.34 -5.30 0.59
CA ASP A 168 -7.62 -5.99 0.74
C ASP A 168 -8.42 -5.59 2.00
N GLY A 169 -7.87 -4.72 2.85
CA GLY A 169 -8.52 -4.24 4.07
C GLY A 169 -8.56 -5.25 5.23
N GLN A 170 -7.82 -6.36 5.15
CA GLN A 170 -7.96 -7.45 6.12
C GLN A 170 -6.88 -7.49 7.22
N GLU A 171 -5.85 -6.65 7.11
CA GLU A 171 -4.85 -6.51 8.16
C GLU A 171 -4.55 -5.04 8.39
N LEU A 172 -4.80 -4.56 9.61
CA LEU A 172 -4.57 -3.19 10.03
C LEU A 172 -3.25 -3.12 10.82
N TYR A 173 -2.40 -2.17 10.46
CA TYR A 173 -1.19 -1.80 11.17
C TYR A 173 -1.41 -0.47 11.87
N PHE A 174 -1.09 -0.40 13.16
CA PHE A 174 -1.33 0.78 13.96
C PHE A 174 -0.29 0.90 15.08
N TYR A 175 -0.03 2.13 15.48
CA TYR A 175 0.80 2.44 16.63
C TYR A 175 -0.04 2.30 17.90
N ARG A 176 0.55 1.73 18.96
CA ARG A 176 -0.03 1.72 20.30
C ARG A 176 1.03 2.11 21.31
N ASN A 177 0.69 3.00 22.24
CA ASN A 177 1.59 3.42 23.29
C ASN A 177 1.60 2.39 24.45
N ASP A 178 2.18 1.22 24.19
CA ASP A 178 2.47 0.19 25.17
C ASP A 178 3.94 0.30 25.60
N GLY A 179 4.21 1.00 26.70
CA GLY A 179 5.56 1.25 27.18
C GLY A 179 6.27 2.37 26.46
N GLN A 180 7.13 2.09 25.49
CA GLN A 180 7.81 3.10 24.67
C GLN A 180 7.10 3.42 23.35
N GLY A 181 6.03 2.65 23.05
CA GLY A 181 5.26 2.75 21.84
C GLY A 181 5.77 1.81 20.74
N ASP A 182 4.89 0.90 20.31
CA ASP A 182 5.19 -0.15 19.34
C ASP A 182 4.16 -0.17 18.21
N ILE A 183 4.54 -0.75 17.08
CA ILE A 183 3.65 -1.04 15.96
C ILE A 183 3.01 -2.40 16.18
N PHE A 184 1.70 -2.42 16.14
CA PHE A 184 0.87 -3.62 16.25
C PHE A 184 0.17 -3.90 14.93
N THR A 185 -0.23 -5.17 14.76
CA THR A 185 -1.10 -5.58 13.66
C THR A 185 -2.29 -6.35 14.21
N SER A 186 -3.47 -6.13 13.60
CA SER A 186 -4.69 -6.89 13.85
C SER A 186 -5.26 -7.39 12.53
N LYS A 187 -5.69 -8.64 12.50
CA LYS A 187 -6.31 -9.27 11.32
C LYS A 187 -7.82 -9.28 11.45
N LEU A 188 -8.50 -8.99 10.37
CA LEU A 188 -9.94 -9.11 10.26
C LEU A 188 -10.30 -10.57 9.94
N LYS A 189 -11.03 -11.23 10.85
CA LYS A 189 -11.57 -12.56 10.63
C LYS A 189 -13.09 -12.48 10.49
N GLY A 190 -13.58 -12.72 9.28
CA GLY A 190 -14.98 -12.43 8.94
C GLY A 190 -15.28 -10.94 9.10
N THR A 191 -16.00 -10.57 10.15
CA THR A 191 -16.35 -9.18 10.48
C THR A 191 -15.70 -8.70 11.78
N THR A 192 -14.83 -9.50 12.40
CA THR A 192 -14.28 -9.24 13.74
C THR A 192 -12.77 -9.09 13.70
N TRP A 193 -12.27 -7.96 14.19
CA TRP A 193 -10.84 -7.75 14.39
C TRP A 193 -10.30 -8.66 15.49
N GLN A 194 -9.18 -9.31 15.20
CA GLN A 194 -8.54 -10.23 16.15
C GLN A 194 -7.69 -9.46 17.17
N PRO A 195 -7.38 -10.06 18.35
CA PRO A 195 -6.47 -9.45 19.30
C PRO A 195 -5.15 -9.04 18.65
N PRO A 196 -4.74 -7.77 18.82
CA PRO A 196 -3.53 -7.25 18.19
C PRO A 196 -2.26 -7.97 18.63
N LYS A 197 -1.30 -8.08 17.72
CA LYS A 197 0.03 -8.62 17.97
C LYS A 197 1.08 -7.57 17.65
N PRO A 198 2.09 -7.37 18.51
CA PRO A 198 3.21 -6.49 18.18
C PRO A 198 4.00 -7.07 17.00
N LEU A 199 4.56 -6.21 16.17
CA LEU A 199 5.54 -6.64 15.17
C LEU A 199 6.81 -7.15 15.86
N SER A 200 7.63 -7.86 15.10
CA SER A 200 8.87 -8.45 15.61
C SER A 200 9.87 -7.38 16.09
N LYS A 201 10.76 -7.76 17.03
CA LYS A 201 11.74 -6.85 17.64
C LYS A 201 12.75 -6.20 16.67
N ASN A 202 12.90 -6.73 15.47
CA ASN A 202 13.70 -6.07 14.43
C ASN A 202 12.98 -4.88 13.79
N ILE A 203 11.64 -4.81 13.93
CA ILE A 203 10.81 -3.67 13.52
C ILE A 203 10.56 -2.78 14.76
N ASN A 204 9.92 -3.30 15.79
CA ASN A 204 9.76 -2.61 17.07
C ASN A 204 11.09 -2.66 17.83
N SER A 205 11.88 -1.62 17.66
CA SER A 205 13.23 -1.55 18.21
C SER A 205 13.25 -0.80 19.55
N ALA A 206 14.42 -0.44 20.04
CA ALA A 206 14.55 0.46 21.21
C ALA A 206 14.43 1.94 20.83
N TYR A 207 14.14 2.23 19.56
CA TYR A 207 13.98 3.56 18.99
C TYR A 207 12.50 3.84 18.73
N LEU A 208 12.17 5.04 18.31
CA LEU A 208 10.79 5.43 18.02
C LEU A 208 10.47 5.12 16.55
N GLU A 209 9.55 4.21 16.33
CA GLU A 209 8.94 3.95 15.02
C GLU A 209 7.63 4.74 14.91
N THR A 210 7.57 5.74 14.00
CA THR A 210 6.42 6.67 13.89
C THR A 210 5.42 6.28 12.83
N SER A 211 5.85 5.58 11.79
CA SER A 211 4.97 5.15 10.71
C SER A 211 5.41 3.83 10.10
N VAL A 212 4.44 3.12 9.55
CA VAL A 212 4.63 1.90 8.76
C VAL A 212 3.70 1.89 7.57
N PHE A 213 4.16 1.30 6.47
CA PHE A 213 3.37 1.09 5.26
C PHE A 213 3.71 -0.28 4.66
N ILE A 214 2.68 -1.01 4.21
CA ILE A 214 2.82 -2.30 3.52
C ILE A 214 2.51 -2.09 2.04
N SER A 215 3.43 -2.51 1.15
CA SER A 215 3.18 -2.48 -0.29
C SER A 215 1.97 -3.31 -0.69
N ALA A 216 1.28 -2.91 -1.76
CA ALA A 216 0.06 -3.57 -2.21
C ALA A 216 0.25 -5.06 -2.57
N ASP A 217 1.47 -5.44 -2.97
CA ASP A 217 1.87 -6.84 -3.21
C ASP A 217 2.27 -7.59 -1.93
N GLY A 218 2.29 -6.90 -0.78
CA GLY A 218 2.67 -7.46 0.51
C GLY A 218 4.15 -7.87 0.63
N GLN A 219 5.03 -7.47 -0.29
CA GLN A 219 6.43 -7.86 -0.31
C GLN A 219 7.35 -6.93 0.46
N TYR A 220 6.95 -5.67 0.64
CA TYR A 220 7.72 -4.64 1.33
C TYR A 220 6.95 -4.05 2.49
N LEU A 221 7.66 -3.86 3.60
CA LEU A 221 7.24 -3.04 4.73
C LEU A 221 8.19 -1.85 4.79
N PHE A 222 7.65 -0.64 4.68
CA PHE A 222 8.38 0.59 4.92
C PHE A 222 8.08 1.08 6.34
N LEU A 223 9.08 1.65 7.00
CA LEU A 223 8.90 2.23 8.35
C LEU A 223 9.77 3.46 8.49
N THR A 224 9.36 4.34 9.40
CA THR A 224 10.15 5.50 9.83
C THR A 224 10.67 5.26 11.24
N SER A 225 11.95 5.54 11.47
CA SER A 225 12.59 5.39 12.78
C SER A 225 13.68 6.43 13.02
N ASP A 226 13.84 6.85 14.28
CA ASP A 226 14.95 7.70 14.74
C ASP A 226 16.20 6.89 15.12
N LYS A 227 16.33 5.71 14.55
CA LYS A 227 17.43 4.78 14.79
C LYS A 227 18.79 5.41 14.51
N LYS A 228 19.70 5.28 15.48
CA LYS A 228 21.09 5.76 15.34
C LYS A 228 21.80 5.17 14.12
N GLY A 229 22.57 6.01 13.44
CA GLY A 229 23.32 5.64 12.23
C GLY A 229 22.55 5.90 10.92
N GLY A 230 21.41 6.57 10.99
CA GLY A 230 20.72 7.16 9.85
C GLY A 230 21.39 8.45 9.35
N TYR A 231 20.70 9.15 8.45
CA TYR A 231 21.17 10.42 7.86
C TYR A 231 20.71 11.65 8.66
N GLY A 232 19.53 11.55 9.30
CA GLY A 232 18.91 12.67 9.98
C GLY A 232 18.35 12.35 11.37
N GLY A 233 17.24 12.99 11.68
CA GLY A 233 16.48 12.72 12.90
C GLY A 233 15.69 11.44 12.74
N ARG A 234 14.66 11.46 11.89
CA ARG A 234 13.90 10.29 11.48
C ARG A 234 14.20 9.95 10.02
N ASP A 235 14.50 8.70 9.76
CA ASP A 235 14.79 8.18 8.43
C ASP A 235 13.77 7.11 8.04
N ILE A 236 13.54 6.96 6.74
CA ILE A 236 12.71 5.89 6.17
C ILE A 236 13.57 4.67 5.87
N TYR A 237 13.08 3.51 6.30
CA TYR A 237 13.69 2.19 6.08
C TYR A 237 12.69 1.29 5.35
N TYR A 238 13.19 0.22 4.73
CA TYR A 238 12.34 -0.84 4.19
C TYR A 238 12.78 -2.22 4.66
N CYS A 239 11.84 -3.14 4.77
CA CYS A 239 12.03 -4.56 5.03
C CYS A 239 11.41 -5.38 3.91
N LYS A 240 11.96 -6.56 3.66
CA LYS A 240 11.43 -7.54 2.70
C LYS A 240 10.71 -8.65 3.43
N LYS A 241 9.61 -9.10 2.86
CA LYS A 241 8.95 -10.31 3.33
C LYS A 241 9.79 -11.53 3.00
N GLN A 242 10.03 -12.37 3.99
CA GLN A 242 10.81 -13.61 3.83
C GLN A 242 9.89 -14.80 3.52
N PRO A 243 10.41 -15.90 2.96
CA PRO A 243 9.61 -17.09 2.63
C PRO A 243 8.87 -17.70 3.82
N ASN A 244 9.38 -17.50 5.06
CA ASN A 244 8.72 -17.92 6.29
C ASN A 244 7.65 -16.94 6.80
N GLY A 245 7.34 -15.88 6.03
CA GLY A 245 6.36 -14.85 6.36
C GLY A 245 6.83 -13.75 7.30
N THR A 246 8.08 -13.81 7.80
CA THR A 246 8.67 -12.77 8.64
C THR A 246 9.25 -11.61 7.81
N TRP A 247 9.56 -10.49 8.47
CA TRP A 247 10.22 -9.35 7.85
C TRP A 247 11.74 -9.42 8.04
N SER A 248 12.50 -9.02 7.02
CA SER A 248 13.94 -8.84 7.13
C SER A 248 14.29 -7.72 8.12
N ASN A 249 15.57 -7.58 8.46
CA ASN A 249 16.03 -6.38 9.17
C ASN A 249 15.81 -5.13 8.30
N PRO A 250 15.48 -3.97 8.92
CA PRO A 250 15.31 -2.71 8.23
C PRO A 250 16.57 -2.26 7.48
N ILE A 251 16.41 -1.88 6.23
CA ILE A 251 17.45 -1.34 5.34
C ILE A 251 17.11 0.13 5.09
N ASN A 252 18.06 1.04 5.33
CA ASN A 252 17.86 2.47 5.09
C ASN A 252 17.62 2.76 3.60
N CYS A 253 16.64 3.59 3.28
CA CYS A 253 16.29 3.95 1.89
C CYS A 253 17.34 4.84 1.20
N GLY A 254 18.38 5.26 1.92
CA GLY A 254 19.54 5.97 1.38
C GLY A 254 19.36 7.48 1.23
N PRO A 255 20.48 8.18 0.86
CA PRO A 255 20.57 9.64 0.96
C PRO A 255 19.79 10.44 -0.08
N LYS A 256 19.15 9.78 -1.05
CA LYS A 256 18.23 10.46 -1.96
C LYS A 256 16.87 10.71 -1.31
N ILE A 257 16.41 9.79 -0.45
CA ILE A 257 15.18 9.91 0.32
C ILE A 257 15.46 10.56 1.66
N ASN A 258 16.37 9.96 2.44
CA ASN A 258 16.72 10.42 3.78
C ASN A 258 17.73 11.56 3.75
N THR A 259 17.48 12.62 4.52
CA THR A 259 18.31 13.81 4.60
C THR A 259 18.81 14.03 6.03
N GLN A 260 19.47 15.15 6.30
CA GLN A 260 19.84 15.53 7.68
C GLN A 260 18.63 15.97 8.55
N TYR A 261 17.42 15.95 8.00
CA TYR A 261 16.18 16.35 8.63
C TYR A 261 15.34 15.13 8.96
N ASP A 262 14.02 15.29 9.09
CA ASP A 262 13.11 14.18 9.33
C ASP A 262 12.36 13.82 8.05
N GLU A 263 12.35 12.56 7.72
CA GLU A 263 11.49 11.96 6.71
C GLU A 263 10.50 11.00 7.37
N ASP A 264 9.22 11.05 6.94
CA ASP A 264 8.14 10.30 7.57
C ASP A 264 7.04 9.91 6.57
N CYS A 265 6.06 9.10 7.01
CA CYS A 265 4.85 8.75 6.27
C CYS A 265 5.13 8.16 4.88
N PRO A 266 5.91 7.08 4.76
CA PRO A 266 6.18 6.42 3.49
C PRO A 266 4.92 5.81 2.90
N PHE A 267 4.73 5.95 1.58
CA PHE A 267 3.67 5.31 0.81
C PHE A 267 4.20 4.88 -0.56
N LEU A 268 4.11 3.59 -0.88
CA LEU A 268 4.40 3.07 -2.21
C LEU A 268 3.09 2.84 -2.96
N HIS A 269 2.91 3.54 -4.08
CA HIS A 269 1.75 3.35 -4.94
C HIS A 269 1.65 1.89 -5.42
N PRO A 270 0.45 1.35 -5.66
CA PRO A 270 0.26 -0.02 -6.13
C PRO A 270 0.94 -0.38 -7.46
N ASP A 271 1.51 0.60 -8.20
CA ASP A 271 2.36 0.34 -9.36
C ASP A 271 3.74 -0.26 -9.00
N GLY A 272 4.07 -0.30 -7.70
CA GLY A 272 5.31 -0.86 -7.16
C GLY A 272 6.58 -0.01 -7.37
N GLU A 273 6.43 1.22 -7.89
CA GLU A 273 7.56 2.09 -8.22
C GLU A 273 7.41 3.53 -7.70
N THR A 274 6.20 4.09 -7.73
CA THR A 274 5.97 5.49 -7.36
C THR A 274 5.88 5.61 -5.85
N PHE A 275 6.86 6.28 -5.26
CA PHE A 275 7.03 6.38 -3.82
C PHE A 275 6.81 7.81 -3.34
N TYR A 276 5.94 7.97 -2.35
CA TYR A 276 5.62 9.23 -1.70
C TYR A 276 6.08 9.19 -0.24
N PHE A 277 6.47 10.34 0.28
CA PHE A 277 6.84 10.50 1.68
C PHE A 277 6.75 11.97 2.08
N SER A 278 6.76 12.25 3.37
CA SER A 278 6.80 13.60 3.91
C SER A 278 8.20 13.93 4.42
N SER A 279 8.67 15.15 4.18
CA SER A 279 9.95 15.64 4.73
C SER A 279 9.82 17.09 5.19
N ASN A 280 10.49 17.43 6.29
CA ASN A 280 10.60 18.81 6.79
C ASN A 280 11.92 19.49 6.38
N SER A 281 12.56 19.03 5.32
CA SER A 281 13.85 19.56 4.85
C SER A 281 13.78 21.01 4.37
N THR A 282 14.90 21.59 4.01
CA THR A 282 14.94 22.94 3.39
C THR A 282 14.33 22.99 1.98
N LYS A 283 14.00 21.83 1.39
CA LYS A 283 13.24 21.71 0.15
C LYS A 283 11.72 21.76 0.38
N SER A 284 11.28 21.82 1.64
CA SER A 284 9.89 22.04 2.03
C SER A 284 9.59 23.52 2.13
N MET A 285 8.32 23.90 2.01
CA MET A 285 7.91 25.29 2.07
C MET A 285 7.46 25.74 3.47
N GLY A 286 7.48 24.81 4.44
CA GLY A 286 7.05 25.05 5.81
C GLY A 286 7.38 23.88 6.73
N GLY A 287 6.36 23.25 7.29
CA GLY A 287 6.46 22.04 8.09
C GLY A 287 6.91 20.83 7.24
N TYR A 288 6.18 19.75 7.36
CA TYR A 288 6.34 18.63 6.44
C TYR A 288 5.65 18.91 5.11
N ASP A 289 6.37 18.70 4.02
CA ASP A 289 5.84 18.69 2.65
C ASP A 289 5.83 17.27 2.11
N VAL A 290 4.92 16.98 1.18
CA VAL A 290 4.85 15.73 0.44
C VAL A 290 5.83 15.75 -0.73
N PHE A 291 6.64 14.69 -0.83
CA PHE A 291 7.60 14.46 -1.91
C PHE A 291 7.28 13.19 -2.67
N VAL A 292 7.79 13.10 -3.91
CA VAL A 292 7.61 11.93 -4.78
C VAL A 292 8.90 11.56 -5.51
N CYS A 293 9.13 10.26 -5.67
CA CYS A 293 10.20 9.71 -6.50
C CYS A 293 9.78 8.37 -7.12
N LYS A 294 10.58 7.83 -8.04
CA LYS A 294 10.55 6.42 -8.40
C LYS A 294 11.53 5.66 -7.51
N TRP A 295 11.03 4.62 -6.87
CA TRP A 295 11.78 3.79 -5.94
C TRP A 295 11.93 2.35 -6.46
N SER A 296 13.10 1.80 -6.28
CA SER A 296 13.36 0.36 -6.30
C SER A 296 14.51 0.07 -5.33
N GLU A 297 14.68 -1.21 -4.95
CA GLU A 297 15.80 -1.59 -4.09
C GLU A 297 17.19 -1.18 -4.62
N LYS A 298 17.34 -1.13 -5.95
CA LYS A 298 18.62 -0.85 -6.61
C LYS A 298 18.82 0.62 -6.90
N ASN A 299 17.75 1.40 -7.03
CA ASN A 299 17.84 2.78 -7.47
C ASN A 299 16.64 3.61 -7.02
N VAL A 300 16.91 4.84 -6.62
CA VAL A 300 15.92 5.88 -6.39
C VAL A 300 16.16 6.98 -7.43
N SER A 301 15.10 7.44 -8.08
CA SER A 301 15.18 8.56 -9.04
C SER A 301 15.52 9.88 -8.33
N GLU A 302 15.42 10.98 -9.03
CA GLU A 302 15.38 12.29 -8.42
C GLU A 302 14.10 12.45 -7.60
N VAL A 303 14.21 13.16 -6.46
CA VAL A 303 13.12 13.41 -5.51
C VAL A 303 12.58 14.80 -5.74
N TYR A 304 11.27 14.90 -5.91
CA TYR A 304 10.57 16.14 -6.21
C TYR A 304 9.57 16.48 -5.10
N ASN A 305 9.52 17.75 -4.72
CA ASN A 305 8.44 18.31 -3.92
C ASN A 305 7.17 18.36 -4.78
N MET A 306 6.04 17.87 -4.25
CA MET A 306 4.76 17.81 -4.99
C MET A 306 4.19 19.19 -5.33
N GLY A 307 4.65 20.24 -4.66
CA GLY A 307 4.34 21.63 -5.01
C GLY A 307 3.06 22.18 -4.37
N TYR A 308 2.88 23.50 -4.56
CA TYR A 308 1.72 24.24 -4.09
C TYR A 308 0.54 24.10 -5.08
N PRO A 309 -0.73 23.95 -4.66
CA PRO A 309 -1.27 24.08 -3.29
C PRO A 309 -1.45 22.75 -2.54
N LEU A 310 -0.84 21.63 -2.99
CA LEU A 310 -0.82 20.40 -2.20
C LEU A 310 -0.05 20.68 -0.92
N ASN A 311 1.21 21.06 -1.06
CA ASN A 311 2.05 21.47 0.05
C ASN A 311 1.75 22.93 0.44
N THR A 312 1.76 23.20 1.74
CA THR A 312 1.52 24.49 2.37
C THR A 312 2.63 24.80 3.39
N PRO A 313 2.69 25.99 3.97
CA PRO A 313 3.62 26.25 5.08
C PRO A 313 3.32 25.48 6.36
N ASP A 314 2.20 24.79 6.44
CA ASP A 314 1.82 23.91 7.56
C ASP A 314 2.45 22.51 7.41
N GLU A 315 1.99 21.58 8.25
CA GLU A 315 2.32 20.16 8.12
C GLU A 315 1.36 19.48 7.15
N ASP A 316 1.88 19.02 6.03
CA ASP A 316 1.16 18.23 5.04
C ASP A 316 1.75 16.79 5.08
N ILE A 317 1.03 15.88 5.74
CA ILE A 317 1.51 14.54 6.11
C ILE A 317 0.54 13.43 5.74
N ASN A 318 1.02 12.20 5.82
CA ASN A 318 0.23 10.98 5.58
C ASN A 318 -0.44 10.97 4.20
N PHE A 319 0.30 11.38 3.16
CA PHE A 319 -0.22 11.39 1.81
C PHE A 319 -0.33 9.97 1.26
N VAL A 320 -1.52 9.64 0.76
CA VAL A 320 -1.82 8.42 0.00
C VAL A 320 -2.54 8.81 -1.29
N ILE A 321 -2.40 8.01 -2.33
CA ILE A 321 -3.02 8.28 -3.64
C ILE A 321 -3.80 7.06 -4.13
N SER A 322 -4.94 7.30 -4.78
CA SER A 322 -5.76 6.25 -5.39
C SER A 322 -4.99 5.45 -6.44
N ALA A 323 -5.37 4.20 -6.63
CA ALA A 323 -4.74 3.31 -7.60
C ALA A 323 -4.80 3.84 -9.05
N ASP A 324 -5.77 4.71 -9.39
CA ASP A 324 -5.86 5.39 -10.69
C ASP A 324 -5.03 6.68 -10.78
N GLY A 325 -4.37 7.09 -9.69
CA GLY A 325 -3.56 8.29 -9.61
C GLY A 325 -4.34 9.62 -9.70
N LYS A 326 -5.68 9.58 -9.63
CA LYS A 326 -6.53 10.77 -9.84
C LYS A 326 -6.92 11.49 -8.56
N ARG A 327 -6.91 10.79 -7.42
CA ARG A 327 -7.24 11.33 -6.11
C ARG A 327 -6.11 11.07 -5.13
N GLY A 328 -5.71 12.11 -4.41
CA GLY A 328 -4.84 11.99 -3.24
C GLY A 328 -5.61 12.29 -1.96
N TYR A 329 -5.15 11.75 -0.84
CA TYR A 329 -5.69 12.02 0.49
C TYR A 329 -4.53 12.27 1.44
N TYR A 330 -4.70 13.21 2.36
CA TYR A 330 -3.66 13.57 3.32
C TYR A 330 -4.22 14.38 4.48
N ALA A 331 -3.45 14.53 5.54
CA ALA A 331 -3.79 15.37 6.66
C ALA A 331 -3.06 16.72 6.57
N SER A 332 -3.78 17.80 6.82
CA SER A 332 -3.22 19.16 6.78
C SER A 332 -3.89 20.07 7.80
N GLY A 333 -3.09 20.94 8.41
CA GLY A 333 -3.55 22.01 9.30
C GLY A 333 -3.87 23.31 8.56
N ARG A 334 -4.13 23.26 7.24
CA ARG A 334 -4.41 24.45 6.41
C ARG A 334 -5.62 25.24 6.89
N THR A 335 -5.63 26.54 6.57
CA THR A 335 -6.74 27.43 6.88
C THR A 335 -8.04 26.94 6.22
N GLY A 336 -9.16 27.02 6.97
CA GLY A 336 -10.49 26.63 6.50
C GLY A 336 -10.90 25.20 6.86
N GLY A 337 -10.08 24.48 7.64
CA GLY A 337 -10.46 23.21 8.25
C GLY A 337 -11.48 23.34 9.38
N LEU A 338 -12.00 22.21 9.85
CA LEU A 338 -12.91 22.11 10.99
C LEU A 338 -12.16 21.99 12.31
N GLY A 339 -11.05 21.23 12.32
CA GLY A 339 -10.22 20.94 13.48
C GLY A 339 -8.82 21.54 13.44
N GLY A 340 -7.90 20.91 14.16
CA GLY A 340 -6.48 21.26 14.12
C GLY A 340 -5.81 20.71 12.85
N LYS A 341 -5.91 19.40 12.64
CA LYS A 341 -5.60 18.72 11.37
C LYS A 341 -6.88 18.09 10.87
N ASP A 342 -7.16 18.24 9.58
CA ASP A 342 -8.27 17.61 8.89
C ASP A 342 -7.74 16.73 7.75
N ILE A 343 -8.52 15.72 7.37
CA ILE A 343 -8.26 14.94 6.16
C ILE A 343 -8.86 15.65 4.96
N TYR A 344 -8.04 15.83 3.92
CA TYR A 344 -8.42 16.43 2.65
C TYR A 344 -8.32 15.43 1.51
N VAL A 345 -9.19 15.59 0.52
CA VAL A 345 -9.09 14.92 -0.77
C VAL A 345 -8.56 15.91 -1.82
N ILE A 346 -7.64 15.43 -2.64
CA ILE A 346 -7.06 16.14 -3.76
C ILE A 346 -7.54 15.50 -5.05
N TYR A 347 -7.98 16.31 -5.98
CA TYR A 347 -8.27 15.90 -7.34
C TYR A 347 -7.19 16.44 -8.26
N PHE A 348 -6.44 15.56 -8.91
CA PHE A 348 -5.46 15.92 -9.93
C PHE A 348 -6.20 16.22 -11.24
N VAL A 349 -6.10 17.47 -11.70
CA VAL A 349 -6.81 17.93 -12.90
C VAL A 349 -5.89 17.78 -14.11
N ASP A 350 -6.27 16.90 -15.03
CA ASP A 350 -5.49 16.60 -16.23
C ASP A 350 -5.69 17.69 -17.30
N THR A 351 -5.18 18.91 -17.03
CA THR A 351 -5.17 19.99 -18.00
C THR A 351 -3.74 20.47 -18.23
N LYS A 352 -3.23 20.25 -19.43
CA LYS A 352 -1.97 20.86 -19.89
C LYS A 352 -2.22 22.36 -20.14
N SER A 353 -2.06 23.15 -19.09
CA SER A 353 -2.13 24.61 -19.18
C SER A 353 -0.75 25.21 -18.87
N PRO A 354 -0.21 26.11 -19.71
CA PRO A 354 1.11 26.72 -19.49
C PRO A 354 1.26 27.47 -18.17
N GLN A 355 0.14 27.86 -17.55
CA GLN A 355 0.14 28.57 -16.26
C GLN A 355 0.39 27.67 -15.04
N PHE A 356 0.33 26.34 -15.22
CA PHE A 356 0.55 25.38 -14.12
C PHE A 356 1.81 24.56 -14.36
N ALA A 357 2.49 24.22 -13.28
CA ALA A 357 3.57 23.25 -13.33
C ALA A 357 2.98 21.86 -13.61
N SER A 358 3.71 21.04 -14.35
CA SER A 358 3.40 19.61 -14.46
C SER A 358 3.61 18.90 -13.14
N ILE A 359 2.79 17.88 -12.87
CA ILE A 359 3.03 16.97 -11.75
C ILE A 359 4.35 16.23 -12.03
N PRO A 360 5.30 16.25 -11.07
CA PRO A 360 6.67 15.78 -11.32
C PRO A 360 6.76 14.32 -11.75
N ILE A 361 5.99 13.46 -11.08
CA ILE A 361 5.92 12.03 -11.34
C ILE A 361 4.47 11.59 -11.18
N THR A 362 3.96 10.83 -12.14
CA THR A 362 2.64 10.21 -12.10
C THR A 362 2.78 8.68 -11.98
N PRO A 363 1.89 8.01 -11.23
CA PRO A 363 1.87 6.56 -11.18
C PRO A 363 1.65 5.92 -12.55
N LYS A 364 2.16 4.70 -12.73
CA LYS A 364 1.81 3.86 -13.87
C LYS A 364 0.35 3.41 -13.77
N LYS A 365 -0.27 3.21 -14.93
CA LYS A 365 -1.61 2.64 -15.00
C LYS A 365 -1.58 1.16 -14.61
N LEU A 366 -2.68 0.69 -14.05
CA LEU A 366 -2.82 -0.67 -13.57
C LEU A 366 -4.28 -1.13 -13.62
N LEU A 367 -4.49 -2.44 -13.49
CA LEU A 367 -5.80 -3.03 -13.31
C LEU A 367 -6.03 -3.30 -11.80
N VAL A 368 -7.09 -2.76 -11.23
CA VAL A 368 -7.59 -3.18 -9.91
C VAL A 368 -8.57 -4.33 -10.12
N MET A 369 -8.21 -5.49 -9.60
CA MET A 369 -9.08 -6.65 -9.59
C MET A 369 -9.72 -6.78 -8.22
N THR A 370 -11.04 -6.83 -8.19
CA THR A 370 -11.85 -7.17 -7.01
C THR A 370 -12.66 -8.41 -7.28
N GLY A 371 -12.93 -9.22 -6.28
CA GLY A 371 -13.74 -10.40 -6.50
C GLY A 371 -14.26 -11.05 -5.24
N THR A 372 -14.97 -12.17 -5.45
CA THR A 372 -15.45 -13.04 -4.37
C THR A 372 -15.17 -14.50 -4.70
N VAL A 373 -14.80 -15.28 -3.68
CA VAL A 373 -14.69 -16.74 -3.78
C VAL A 373 -15.87 -17.38 -3.07
N LYS A 374 -16.56 -18.29 -3.76
CA LYS A 374 -17.72 -18.98 -3.23
C LYS A 374 -17.69 -20.48 -3.58
N ASP A 375 -18.34 -21.26 -2.76
CA ASP A 375 -18.69 -22.65 -3.09
C ASP A 375 -19.63 -22.68 -4.31
N ALA A 376 -19.28 -23.46 -5.31
CA ALA A 376 -20.02 -23.52 -6.58
C ALA A 376 -21.48 -24.02 -6.41
N LEU A 377 -21.72 -24.88 -5.42
CA LEU A 377 -23.03 -25.52 -5.17
C LEU A 377 -23.89 -24.69 -4.22
N THR A 378 -23.33 -24.33 -3.06
CA THR A 378 -24.09 -23.67 -1.97
C THR A 378 -24.07 -22.15 -2.07
N LYS A 379 -23.19 -21.58 -2.89
CA LYS A 379 -22.92 -20.13 -3.03
C LYS A 379 -22.45 -19.45 -1.73
N LYS A 380 -22.09 -20.23 -0.72
CA LYS A 380 -21.50 -19.70 0.52
C LYS A 380 -20.09 -19.14 0.24
N PRO A 381 -19.73 -18.02 0.88
CA PRO A 381 -18.39 -17.47 0.77
C PRO A 381 -17.35 -18.45 1.31
N LEU A 382 -16.16 -18.42 0.71
CA LEU A 382 -15.00 -19.22 1.09
C LEU A 382 -13.81 -18.31 1.36
N GLY A 383 -13.17 -18.52 2.51
CA GLY A 383 -11.90 -17.87 2.85
C GLY A 383 -10.72 -18.51 2.13
N ALA A 384 -10.73 -18.50 0.80
CA ALA A 384 -9.70 -19.13 -0.02
C ALA A 384 -8.40 -18.33 -0.05
N GLU A 385 -7.27 -19.01 -0.12
CA GLU A 385 -5.98 -18.39 -0.45
C GLU A 385 -5.97 -18.08 -1.94
N ILE A 386 -5.61 -16.83 -2.29
CA ILE A 386 -5.50 -16.38 -3.66
C ILE A 386 -4.06 -15.92 -3.88
N SER A 387 -3.45 -16.38 -4.96
CA SER A 387 -2.12 -15.97 -5.37
C SER A 387 -2.12 -15.52 -6.82
N VAL A 388 -1.33 -14.48 -7.10
CA VAL A 388 -1.13 -13.94 -8.45
C VAL A 388 0.34 -14.09 -8.83
N LEU A 389 0.58 -14.74 -9.94
CA LEU A 389 1.90 -14.96 -10.50
C LEU A 389 2.10 -14.08 -11.73
N SER A 390 3.21 -13.36 -11.77
CA SER A 390 3.67 -12.60 -12.93
C SER A 390 4.50 -13.49 -13.85
N TYR A 391 4.15 -13.54 -15.13
CA TYR A 391 4.95 -14.29 -16.11
C TYR A 391 6.26 -13.59 -16.46
N GLN A 392 6.31 -12.26 -16.45
CA GLN A 392 7.56 -11.53 -16.67
C GLN A 392 8.56 -11.74 -15.55
N LYS A 393 8.10 -11.65 -14.29
CA LYS A 393 8.96 -11.79 -13.11
C LYS A 393 9.21 -13.26 -12.73
N ASN A 394 8.43 -14.18 -13.30
CA ASN A 394 8.45 -15.60 -12.97
C ASN A 394 8.34 -15.85 -11.44
N SER A 395 7.48 -15.10 -10.77
CA SER A 395 7.32 -15.13 -9.31
C SER A 395 5.90 -14.71 -8.90
N VAL A 396 5.50 -15.13 -7.70
CA VAL A 396 4.27 -14.63 -7.06
C VAL A 396 4.47 -13.15 -6.74
N VAL A 397 3.55 -12.31 -7.24
CA VAL A 397 3.58 -10.84 -7.09
C VAL A 397 2.48 -10.31 -6.20
N ALA A 398 1.48 -11.11 -5.88
CA ALA A 398 0.46 -10.77 -4.90
C ALA A 398 -0.10 -12.04 -4.27
N GLN A 399 -0.46 -11.95 -2.99
CA GLN A 399 -1.07 -13.04 -2.24
C GLN A 399 -2.05 -12.45 -1.21
N SER A 400 -3.25 -13.00 -1.14
CA SER A 400 -4.31 -12.57 -0.23
C SER A 400 -5.10 -13.78 0.25
N GLN A 401 -5.67 -13.65 1.45
CA GLN A 401 -6.68 -14.57 1.97
C GLN A 401 -8.05 -13.93 1.71
N ALA A 402 -8.95 -14.57 0.97
CA ALA A 402 -10.31 -14.07 0.81
C ALA A 402 -11.00 -13.98 2.18
N ASN A 403 -11.82 -12.96 2.40
CA ASN A 403 -12.53 -12.77 3.66
C ASN A 403 -13.50 -13.92 3.92
N GLU A 404 -13.45 -14.57 5.08
CA GLU A 404 -14.25 -15.74 5.41
C GLU A 404 -15.77 -15.47 5.39
N ALA A 405 -16.21 -14.25 5.70
CA ALA A 405 -17.62 -13.89 5.77
C ALA A 405 -18.21 -13.45 4.42
N SER A 406 -17.43 -12.83 3.55
CA SER A 406 -17.87 -12.28 2.27
C SER A 406 -17.27 -12.99 1.05
N GLY A 407 -16.17 -13.71 1.24
CA GLY A 407 -15.35 -14.26 0.16
C GLY A 407 -14.55 -13.21 -0.60
N SER A 408 -14.58 -11.94 -0.19
CA SER A 408 -14.00 -10.83 -0.93
C SER A 408 -12.47 -10.84 -0.93
N PHE A 409 -11.90 -10.39 -2.05
CA PHE A 409 -10.48 -10.17 -2.24
C PHE A 409 -10.22 -9.04 -3.23
N GLN A 410 -9.01 -8.47 -3.22
CA GLN A 410 -8.60 -7.48 -4.22
C GLN A 410 -7.09 -7.42 -4.42
N PHE A 411 -6.67 -7.08 -5.65
CA PHE A 411 -5.28 -6.94 -6.07
C PHE A 411 -5.10 -5.76 -7.02
N ALA A 412 -3.88 -5.21 -7.03
CA ALA A 412 -3.42 -4.31 -8.07
C ALA A 412 -2.48 -5.07 -9.02
N LEU A 413 -2.73 -5.00 -10.31
CA LEU A 413 -1.96 -5.65 -11.35
C LEU A 413 -1.41 -4.59 -12.31
N PRO A 414 -0.11 -4.26 -12.26
CA PRO A 414 0.52 -3.34 -13.20
C PRO A 414 0.36 -3.79 -14.66
N ASN A 415 0.27 -2.83 -15.58
CA ASN A 415 0.18 -3.11 -17.01
C ASN A 415 1.46 -3.71 -17.58
N GLY A 416 1.35 -4.35 -18.75
CA GLY A 416 2.47 -4.89 -19.50
C GLY A 416 2.90 -6.30 -19.10
N ASP A 417 2.02 -7.07 -18.44
CA ASP A 417 2.34 -8.44 -18.03
C ASP A 417 1.14 -9.38 -18.25
N MET A 418 1.41 -10.66 -18.26
CA MET A 418 0.41 -11.71 -18.13
C MET A 418 0.47 -12.28 -16.73
N TYR A 419 -0.66 -12.38 -16.08
CA TYR A 419 -0.80 -12.89 -14.72
C TYR A 419 -1.58 -14.19 -14.69
N ALA A 420 -1.12 -15.16 -13.89
CA ALA A 420 -1.94 -16.29 -13.50
C ALA A 420 -2.50 -16.06 -12.10
N ILE A 421 -3.78 -16.27 -11.95
CA ILE A 421 -4.53 -16.11 -10.70
C ILE A 421 -4.99 -17.48 -10.26
N ASP A 422 -4.53 -17.91 -9.09
CA ASP A 422 -4.92 -19.17 -8.47
C ASP A 422 -5.75 -18.91 -7.23
N ALA A 423 -6.79 -19.73 -7.01
CA ALA A 423 -7.49 -19.79 -5.76
C ALA A 423 -7.47 -21.22 -5.20
N TYR A 424 -7.12 -21.34 -3.93
CA TYR A 424 -7.03 -22.60 -3.20
C TYR A 424 -7.85 -22.56 -1.91
N PHE A 425 -8.65 -23.59 -1.70
CA PHE A 425 -9.33 -23.85 -0.43
C PHE A 425 -9.34 -25.36 -0.15
N PRO A 426 -9.05 -25.81 1.10
CA PRO A 426 -8.99 -27.23 1.42
C PRO A 426 -10.26 -27.98 1.04
N GLY A 427 -10.14 -29.08 0.33
CA GLY A 427 -11.26 -29.92 -0.12
C GLY A 427 -11.93 -29.47 -1.41
N TYR A 428 -11.44 -28.43 -2.07
CA TYR A 428 -11.96 -27.90 -3.34
C TYR A 428 -10.93 -28.06 -4.48
N GLU A 429 -11.42 -28.06 -5.71
CA GLU A 429 -10.59 -28.02 -6.92
C GLU A 429 -9.77 -26.74 -6.95
N LEU A 430 -8.54 -26.83 -7.45
CA LEU A 430 -7.73 -25.64 -7.72
C LEU A 430 -8.35 -24.84 -8.88
N TYR A 431 -8.58 -23.54 -8.65
CA TYR A 431 -8.95 -22.63 -9.71
C TYR A 431 -7.70 -21.92 -10.23
N SER A 432 -7.58 -21.81 -11.55
CA SER A 432 -6.51 -21.04 -12.20
C SER A 432 -7.04 -20.32 -13.43
N GLU A 433 -6.74 -19.02 -13.56
CA GLU A 433 -7.09 -18.18 -14.71
C GLU A 433 -5.90 -17.30 -15.12
N ASN A 434 -5.75 -17.06 -16.42
CA ASN A 434 -4.73 -16.16 -16.96
C ASN A 434 -5.36 -14.87 -17.43
N ILE A 435 -4.72 -13.74 -17.06
CA ILE A 435 -5.11 -12.39 -17.48
C ILE A 435 -3.90 -11.71 -18.10
N GLU A 436 -4.04 -11.28 -19.36
CA GLU A 436 -3.07 -10.44 -20.05
C GLU A 436 -3.51 -8.98 -19.94
N ILE A 437 -2.60 -8.09 -19.55
CA ILE A 437 -2.85 -6.65 -19.44
C ILE A 437 -1.87 -5.94 -20.37
N ASP A 438 -2.40 -5.30 -21.40
CA ASP A 438 -1.59 -4.54 -22.37
C ASP A 438 -0.82 -3.41 -21.67
N GLU A 439 0.42 -3.16 -22.09
CA GLU A 439 1.28 -2.10 -21.52
C GLU A 439 0.64 -0.71 -21.64
N LYS A 440 -0.11 -0.47 -22.69
CA LYS A 440 -0.77 0.81 -22.99
C LYS A 440 -2.22 0.88 -22.49
N ALA A 441 -2.72 -0.16 -21.83
CA ALA A 441 -4.08 -0.17 -21.30
C ALA A 441 -4.30 1.02 -20.35
N ASP A 442 -5.48 1.60 -20.37
CA ASP A 442 -5.88 2.58 -19.37
C ASP A 442 -6.10 1.91 -18.02
N PHE A 443 -6.17 2.74 -16.95
CA PHE A 443 -6.58 2.23 -15.65
C PHE A 443 -7.92 1.51 -15.76
N GLY A 444 -7.98 0.31 -15.21
CA GLY A 444 -9.17 -0.54 -15.24
C GLY A 444 -9.58 -1.04 -13.85
N LYS A 445 -10.87 -1.34 -13.70
CA LYS A 445 -11.41 -2.12 -12.58
C LYS A 445 -12.09 -3.37 -13.16
N LYS A 446 -11.72 -4.55 -12.66
CA LYS A 446 -12.33 -5.82 -13.06
C LYS A 446 -12.88 -6.51 -11.82
N GLN A 447 -14.16 -6.86 -11.87
CA GLN A 447 -14.80 -7.67 -10.84
C GLN A 447 -14.93 -9.10 -11.32
N VAL A 448 -14.56 -10.08 -10.48
CA VAL A 448 -14.63 -11.51 -10.78
C VAL A 448 -15.34 -12.27 -9.66
N GLU A 449 -16.06 -13.33 -10.05
CA GLU A 449 -16.60 -14.31 -9.10
C GLU A 449 -15.92 -15.66 -9.35
N ILE A 450 -15.21 -16.16 -8.36
CA ILE A 450 -14.56 -17.47 -8.39
C ILE A 450 -15.48 -18.49 -7.71
N LEU A 451 -15.91 -19.50 -8.46
CA LEU A 451 -16.73 -20.58 -7.96
C LEU A 451 -15.89 -21.84 -7.84
N LEU A 452 -15.52 -22.20 -6.60
CA LEU A 452 -14.76 -23.42 -6.32
C LEU A 452 -15.70 -24.63 -6.22
N LYS A 453 -15.35 -25.74 -6.86
CA LYS A 453 -16.08 -26.99 -6.80
C LYS A 453 -15.45 -27.92 -5.75
N PRO A 454 -16.25 -28.58 -4.90
CA PRO A 454 -15.72 -29.63 -4.03
C PRO A 454 -15.03 -30.73 -4.85
N VAL A 455 -13.88 -31.19 -4.38
CA VAL A 455 -13.13 -32.28 -5.03
C VAL A 455 -13.85 -33.62 -4.84
N GLN A 456 -14.10 -34.29 -5.95
CA GLN A 456 -14.74 -35.61 -6.01
C GLN A 456 -14.22 -36.43 -7.20
N ALA A 457 -14.57 -37.70 -7.28
CA ALA A 457 -14.32 -38.49 -8.48
C ALA A 457 -15.00 -37.86 -9.70
N GLY A 458 -14.29 -37.75 -10.82
CA GLY A 458 -14.71 -37.02 -12.02
C GLY A 458 -14.26 -35.56 -12.07
N SER A 459 -13.67 -35.03 -10.99
CA SER A 459 -13.07 -33.69 -11.02
C SER A 459 -11.91 -33.61 -12.02
N THR A 460 -11.89 -32.56 -12.85
CA THR A 460 -10.80 -32.26 -13.78
C THR A 460 -10.27 -30.87 -13.52
N MET A 461 -8.97 -30.74 -13.29
CA MET A 461 -8.27 -29.48 -13.01
C MET A 461 -7.22 -29.21 -14.07
N VAL A 462 -7.18 -28.00 -14.61
CA VAL A 462 -6.12 -27.53 -15.51
C VAL A 462 -5.15 -26.70 -14.68
N LEU A 463 -3.93 -27.20 -14.50
CA LEU A 463 -2.88 -26.50 -13.76
C LEU A 463 -2.15 -25.54 -14.72
N LYS A 464 -2.64 -24.32 -14.84
CA LYS A 464 -2.17 -23.32 -15.81
C LYS A 464 -0.79 -22.74 -15.48
N ASN A 465 -0.35 -22.85 -14.23
CA ASN A 465 0.96 -22.39 -13.75
C ASN A 465 2.06 -23.47 -13.88
N LEU A 466 1.70 -24.68 -14.24
CA LEU A 466 2.65 -25.70 -14.63
C LEU A 466 3.22 -25.39 -16.01
N GLN A 467 4.06 -24.36 -16.08
CA GLN A 467 4.71 -23.97 -17.33
C GLN A 467 6.08 -24.60 -17.45
N PHE A 468 6.32 -25.17 -18.63
CA PHE A 468 7.61 -25.69 -19.03
C PHE A 468 8.24 -24.77 -20.07
N ALA A 469 9.51 -24.44 -19.89
CA ALA A 469 10.24 -23.62 -20.84
C ALA A 469 10.54 -24.43 -22.14
N GLY A 470 10.01 -23.99 -23.27
CA GLY A 470 10.29 -24.56 -24.59
C GLY A 470 10.20 -26.09 -24.64
N LYS A 471 11.29 -26.76 -24.98
CA LYS A 471 11.40 -28.22 -25.05
C LYS A 471 11.78 -28.91 -23.71
N GLN A 472 11.71 -28.16 -22.58
CA GLN A 472 12.06 -28.70 -21.27
C GLN A 472 10.87 -29.40 -20.61
N TYR A 473 11.16 -30.31 -19.70
CA TYR A 473 10.18 -31.04 -18.88
C TYR A 473 10.42 -30.88 -17.36
N LEU A 474 11.53 -30.25 -16.95
CA LEU A 474 11.81 -30.04 -15.52
C LEU A 474 10.90 -29.01 -14.89
N LEU A 475 10.43 -29.30 -13.67
CA LEU A 475 9.59 -28.41 -12.88
C LEU A 475 10.41 -27.27 -12.27
N ASN A 476 9.97 -26.04 -12.51
CA ASN A 476 10.46 -24.87 -11.79
C ASN A 476 9.80 -24.74 -10.39
N ASP A 477 10.25 -23.82 -9.57
CA ASP A 477 9.75 -23.67 -8.19
C ASP A 477 8.27 -23.25 -8.14
N ILE A 478 7.78 -22.56 -9.15
CA ILE A 478 6.38 -22.16 -9.29
C ILE A 478 5.49 -23.37 -9.51
N ALA A 479 5.85 -24.20 -10.47
CA ALA A 479 5.17 -25.46 -10.75
C ALA A 479 5.16 -26.37 -9.51
N LYS A 480 6.29 -26.44 -8.79
CA LYS A 480 6.39 -27.20 -7.54
C LYS A 480 5.45 -26.67 -6.45
N ASN A 481 5.30 -25.36 -6.33
CA ASN A 481 4.37 -24.76 -5.35
C ASN A 481 2.91 -25.06 -5.70
N GLU A 482 2.52 -24.99 -6.97
CA GLU A 482 1.17 -25.36 -7.40
C GLU A 482 0.90 -26.86 -7.13
N LEU A 483 1.86 -27.72 -7.40
CA LEU A 483 1.74 -29.16 -7.11
C LEU A 483 1.69 -29.46 -5.60
N LYS A 484 2.34 -28.66 -4.75
CA LYS A 484 2.15 -28.76 -3.30
C LYS A 484 0.73 -28.41 -2.88
N LYS A 485 0.12 -27.36 -3.46
CA LYS A 485 -1.29 -27.04 -3.22
C LYS A 485 -2.20 -28.19 -3.68
N PHE A 486 -1.94 -28.74 -4.85
CA PHE A 486 -2.69 -29.92 -5.33
C PHE A 486 -2.52 -31.12 -4.39
N TYR A 487 -1.31 -31.40 -3.90
CA TYR A 487 -1.08 -32.44 -2.90
C TYR A 487 -1.95 -32.23 -1.65
N GLU A 488 -2.03 -31.00 -1.12
CA GLU A 488 -2.90 -30.66 0.02
C GLU A 488 -4.39 -30.95 -0.26
N VAL A 489 -4.84 -30.78 -1.51
CA VAL A 489 -6.22 -31.10 -1.94
C VAL A 489 -6.51 -32.60 -1.88
N VAL A 490 -5.55 -33.47 -2.26
CA VAL A 490 -5.79 -34.91 -2.47
C VAL A 490 -5.23 -35.81 -1.37
N LYS A 491 -4.37 -35.33 -0.48
CA LYS A 491 -3.74 -36.12 0.59
C LYS A 491 -4.74 -36.76 1.56
N GLY A 492 -5.87 -36.09 1.80
CA GLY A 492 -6.96 -36.60 2.66
C GLY A 492 -7.98 -37.49 1.95
N LYS A 493 -7.73 -37.87 0.68
CA LYS A 493 -8.65 -38.65 -0.17
C LYS A 493 -7.91 -39.83 -0.82
N PRO A 494 -7.53 -40.85 -0.03
CA PRO A 494 -6.71 -41.95 -0.52
C PRO A 494 -7.39 -42.78 -1.61
N ASP A 495 -8.71 -42.80 -1.66
CA ASP A 495 -9.49 -43.58 -2.64
C ASP A 495 -9.48 -42.99 -4.06
N LEU A 496 -9.08 -41.72 -4.20
CA LEU A 496 -9.04 -41.08 -5.51
C LEU A 496 -7.78 -41.47 -6.28
N LYS A 497 -7.95 -41.96 -7.51
CA LYS A 497 -6.91 -42.16 -8.50
C LYS A 497 -6.67 -40.87 -9.26
N ILE A 498 -5.44 -40.62 -9.66
CA ILE A 498 -4.97 -39.39 -10.28
C ILE A 498 -4.47 -39.71 -11.69
N THR A 499 -5.11 -39.15 -12.70
CA THR A 499 -4.63 -39.23 -14.08
C THR A 499 -4.04 -37.89 -14.49
N ILE A 500 -2.75 -37.83 -14.77
CA ILE A 500 -2.02 -36.62 -15.21
C ILE A 500 -1.92 -36.67 -16.73
N LYS A 501 -2.46 -35.69 -17.42
CA LYS A 501 -2.46 -35.55 -18.87
C LYS A 501 -1.54 -34.40 -19.26
N GLY A 502 -0.45 -34.70 -19.99
CA GLY A 502 0.49 -33.71 -20.51
C GLY A 502 0.11 -33.31 -21.94
N HIS A 503 0.18 -31.99 -22.22
CA HIS A 503 -0.08 -31.41 -23.54
C HIS A 503 1.08 -30.55 -24.01
N THR A 504 1.28 -30.49 -25.33
CA THR A 504 2.18 -29.56 -26.01
C THR A 504 1.40 -28.55 -26.85
N ASP A 505 2.09 -27.53 -27.31
CA ASP A 505 1.59 -26.68 -28.39
C ASP A 505 1.87 -27.31 -29.77
N ASN A 506 1.53 -26.62 -30.83
CA ASN A 506 1.69 -27.03 -32.23
C ASN A 506 3.09 -26.79 -32.81
N THR A 507 4.08 -26.39 -32.01
CA THR A 507 5.48 -26.22 -32.46
C THR A 507 6.22 -27.52 -32.63
N LEU A 508 5.79 -28.58 -31.93
CA LEU A 508 6.20 -29.96 -32.10
C LEU A 508 5.00 -30.78 -32.58
N GLN A 509 5.24 -31.79 -33.37
CA GLN A 509 4.19 -32.66 -33.94
C GLN A 509 4.53 -34.14 -33.81
N GLY A 510 3.50 -34.97 -33.83
CA GLY A 510 3.62 -36.42 -33.88
C GLY A 510 4.35 -37.00 -32.67
N GLU A 511 5.35 -37.84 -32.92
CA GLU A 511 6.07 -38.62 -31.90
C GLU A 511 6.86 -37.73 -30.94
N GLU A 512 7.48 -36.62 -31.43
CA GLU A 512 8.24 -35.70 -30.57
C GLU A 512 7.31 -34.96 -29.57
N ALA A 513 6.14 -34.52 -30.02
CA ALA A 513 5.15 -33.87 -29.16
C ALA A 513 4.63 -34.88 -28.10
N LEU A 514 4.36 -36.11 -28.50
CA LEU A 514 3.89 -37.18 -27.62
C LEU A 514 4.93 -37.50 -26.55
N MET A 515 6.20 -37.70 -26.96
CA MET A 515 7.30 -37.98 -26.03
C MET A 515 7.51 -36.85 -25.02
N LEU A 516 7.52 -35.57 -25.46
CA LEU A 516 7.72 -34.45 -24.56
C LEU A 516 6.57 -34.31 -23.57
N SER A 517 5.33 -34.47 -24.02
CA SER A 517 4.16 -34.44 -23.14
C SER A 517 4.14 -35.58 -22.12
N GLN A 518 4.61 -36.78 -22.51
CA GLN A 518 4.77 -37.90 -21.59
C GLN A 518 5.83 -37.61 -20.53
N GLN A 519 6.99 -37.07 -20.92
CA GLN A 519 8.05 -36.70 -19.97
C GLN A 519 7.56 -35.66 -18.95
N ARG A 520 6.79 -34.68 -19.39
CA ARG A 520 6.18 -33.67 -18.49
C ARG A 520 5.21 -34.30 -17.51
N ALA A 521 4.33 -35.17 -17.96
CA ALA A 521 3.38 -35.87 -17.10
C ALA A 521 4.09 -36.79 -16.08
N GLU A 522 5.14 -37.48 -16.49
CA GLU A 522 5.96 -38.34 -15.60
C GLU A 522 6.72 -37.49 -14.56
N GLU A 523 7.27 -36.35 -14.94
CA GLU A 523 7.95 -35.46 -13.99
C GLU A 523 6.99 -34.95 -12.90
N VAL A 524 5.76 -34.55 -13.28
CA VAL A 524 4.69 -34.18 -12.33
C VAL A 524 4.35 -35.36 -11.40
N LYS A 525 4.20 -36.59 -11.96
CA LYS A 525 3.97 -37.80 -11.17
C LYS A 525 5.10 -38.04 -10.17
N ASN A 526 6.35 -37.99 -10.63
CA ASN A 526 7.52 -38.23 -9.77
C ASN A 526 7.58 -37.22 -8.63
N TYR A 527 7.26 -35.96 -8.89
CA TYR A 527 7.22 -34.95 -7.86
C TYR A 527 6.09 -35.20 -6.85
N LEU A 528 4.88 -35.55 -7.28
CA LEU A 528 3.75 -35.86 -6.38
C LEU A 528 4.05 -37.12 -5.54
N VAL A 529 4.71 -38.13 -6.10
CA VAL A 529 5.17 -39.29 -5.34
C VAL A 529 6.21 -38.89 -4.29
N SER A 530 7.12 -37.98 -4.62
CA SER A 530 8.09 -37.44 -3.64
C SER A 530 7.45 -36.67 -2.48
N LEU A 531 6.24 -36.11 -2.68
CA LEU A 531 5.45 -35.47 -1.63
C LEU A 531 4.66 -36.47 -0.76
N GLY A 532 4.58 -37.75 -1.16
CA GLY A 532 3.95 -38.83 -0.37
C GLY A 532 2.66 -39.40 -0.95
N ILE A 533 2.32 -39.12 -2.21
CA ILE A 533 1.22 -39.83 -2.89
C ILE A 533 1.73 -41.20 -3.36
N GLU A 534 0.96 -42.24 -3.11
CA GLU A 534 1.28 -43.60 -3.55
C GLU A 534 1.36 -43.68 -5.08
N LYS A 535 2.44 -44.28 -5.61
CA LYS A 535 2.73 -44.35 -7.04
C LYS A 535 1.63 -45.04 -7.85
N GLU A 536 0.98 -46.01 -7.24
CA GLU A 536 -0.10 -46.82 -7.80
C GLU A 536 -1.40 -46.03 -8.01
N ARG A 537 -1.53 -44.93 -7.33
CA ARG A 537 -2.64 -43.99 -7.48
C ARG A 537 -2.49 -43.06 -8.68
N ILE A 538 -1.30 -42.97 -9.28
CA ILE A 538 -1.00 -41.93 -10.29
C ILE A 538 -0.70 -42.59 -11.63
N ILE A 539 -1.47 -42.21 -12.65
CA ILE A 539 -1.21 -42.56 -14.06
C ILE A 539 -0.76 -41.27 -14.78
N ALA A 540 0.32 -41.34 -15.56
CA ALA A 540 0.83 -40.25 -16.37
C ALA A 540 0.67 -40.56 -17.85
N ILE A 541 0.06 -39.65 -18.62
CA ILE A 541 -0.25 -39.84 -20.05
C ILE A 541 0.17 -38.59 -20.83
N GLY A 542 0.97 -38.76 -21.87
CA GLY A 542 1.25 -37.74 -22.85
C GLY A 542 0.21 -37.75 -23.97
N LEU A 543 -0.36 -36.61 -24.31
CA LEU A 543 -1.37 -36.46 -25.37
C LEU A 543 -0.85 -35.62 -26.55
N GLY A 544 0.39 -35.11 -26.46
CA GLY A 544 0.97 -34.25 -27.50
C GLY A 544 0.15 -33.00 -27.79
N GLU A 545 0.09 -32.63 -29.08
CA GLU A 545 -0.60 -31.46 -29.59
C GLU A 545 -2.06 -31.70 -29.99
N LYS A 546 -2.55 -32.94 -29.91
CA LYS A 546 -3.83 -33.37 -30.52
C LYS A 546 -5.10 -32.79 -29.86
N GLN A 547 -4.99 -32.25 -28.67
CA GLN A 547 -6.12 -31.69 -27.90
C GLN A 547 -5.81 -30.24 -27.49
N PRO A 548 -5.76 -29.29 -28.43
CA PRO A 548 -5.51 -27.90 -28.08
C PRO A 548 -6.70 -27.30 -27.30
N LEU A 549 -6.39 -26.53 -26.24
CA LEU A 549 -7.37 -25.72 -25.52
C LEU A 549 -7.77 -24.49 -26.34
N ASN A 550 -6.80 -23.93 -27.04
CA ASN A 550 -6.99 -22.81 -27.96
C ASN A 550 -6.40 -23.19 -29.34
N PRO A 551 -7.22 -23.31 -30.37
CA PRO A 551 -6.78 -23.72 -31.70
C PRO A 551 -6.05 -22.63 -32.50
N GLU A 552 -6.00 -21.38 -32.00
CA GLU A 552 -5.31 -20.27 -32.67
C GLU A 552 -3.79 -20.50 -32.72
N ASN A 553 -3.15 -19.89 -33.72
CA ASN A 553 -1.70 -19.96 -33.87
C ASN A 553 -0.99 -18.69 -33.34
N THR A 554 -1.36 -18.27 -32.14
CA THR A 554 -0.78 -17.12 -31.45
C THR A 554 0.17 -17.60 -30.34
N ASP A 555 1.09 -16.74 -29.87
CA ASP A 555 1.96 -17.07 -28.75
C ASP A 555 1.16 -17.33 -27.46
N LEU A 556 0.07 -16.62 -27.27
CA LEU A 556 -0.86 -16.82 -26.17
C LEU A 556 -1.51 -18.21 -26.24
N ALA A 557 -2.05 -18.58 -27.40
CA ALA A 557 -2.64 -19.90 -27.60
C ALA A 557 -1.61 -21.04 -27.36
N ARG A 558 -0.38 -20.89 -27.86
CA ARG A 558 0.70 -21.83 -27.60
C ARG A 558 1.00 -21.98 -26.11
N LYS A 559 1.04 -20.87 -25.36
CA LYS A 559 1.22 -20.91 -23.88
C LYS A 559 0.07 -21.63 -23.19
N GLN A 560 -1.17 -21.40 -23.59
CA GLN A 560 -2.35 -22.08 -23.05
C GLN A 560 -2.37 -23.58 -23.35
N ASN A 561 -1.88 -23.97 -24.51
CA ASN A 561 -1.85 -25.36 -24.95
C ASN A 561 -0.75 -26.18 -24.25
N ARG A 562 0.37 -25.54 -23.86
CA ARG A 562 1.40 -26.19 -23.01
C ARG A 562 0.90 -26.26 -21.57
N ARG A 563 0.16 -27.30 -21.23
CA ARG A 563 -0.50 -27.45 -19.93
C ARG A 563 -0.44 -28.89 -19.40
N ILE A 564 -0.71 -29.00 -18.13
CA ILE A 564 -1.02 -30.26 -17.45
C ILE A 564 -2.49 -30.22 -17.02
N GLU A 565 -3.22 -31.27 -17.33
CA GLU A 565 -4.55 -31.55 -16.80
C GLU A 565 -4.46 -32.70 -15.81
N ILE A 566 -5.20 -32.57 -14.70
CA ILE A 566 -5.31 -33.65 -13.71
C ILE A 566 -6.77 -34.05 -13.60
N GLU A 567 -7.05 -35.33 -13.83
CA GLU A 567 -8.37 -35.94 -13.65
C GLU A 567 -8.36 -36.86 -12.44
N LEU A 568 -9.38 -36.75 -11.60
CA LEU A 568 -9.56 -37.58 -10.42
C LEU A 568 -10.59 -38.70 -10.70
N GLY A 569 -10.16 -39.95 -10.60
CA GLY A 569 -11.02 -41.12 -10.74
C GLY A 569 -11.32 -41.82 -9.40
N GLN A 570 -12.13 -42.87 -9.46
CA GLN A 570 -12.34 -43.81 -8.34
C GLN A 570 -11.29 -44.89 -8.33
#